data_4f2477b9712238ddf4d4c7bd95c5b568
#
_entry.id   4f2477b9712238ddf4d4c7bd95c5b568
#
_cell.length_a   1.000
_cell.length_b   1.000
_cell.length_c   1.000
_cell.angle_alpha   90.00
_cell.angle_beta   90.00
_cell.angle_gamma   90.00
#
_symmetry.space_group_name_H-M   'P 1'
#
loop_
_entity.id
_entity.type
_entity.pdbx_description
1 polymer ?
#
loop_
_entity_poly.entity_id
_entity_poly.type
_entity_poly.pdbx_seq_one_letter_code
_entity_poly.pdbx_strand_id
1 'polypeptide(L)'
;MSRKIIKTHNNKLTYIASFCALLLSPCAISAEHVEYDNTFLMGQDAFNIDLSRYTEGNPTLPGVYDVSVYINDQPVINQSISFITLEGKKNAQACITLKNLLQFHINKPDINAENSILLQREGELGDCLDLANIIPQASVHYDVNDQRLDINVPQAWVMKNYQNYVDSSLWENGINAAMLAYNVNAYHSEIPDRKNDSVYAAFNGGINLGAWRLRATGNYNWMTNVGSDYDFQNRYLQRDLASLRSQLIVGESYTTGETFDAVSIRGIRLYSDSRMLPPALASFAPIIHGVANTNAKVTITQGGYKIYETTVPPGAFVIDDLSPSGYGSDLIITIEESDGIKRTFSQPFSSVIQMQRPGVGRWDISAGQVLKDDIQNEPNLFQASYYYGLNNYLTGYTGIQITDNNYTAGLLGLGLNTAYGAFSVDVTHSDVQIPDDKTYRGQSYRISWNKLFEDTRTSLNIAAYRYSTQNYLGLNDALTLIDEVKHPEQDLEPKNMRNYSRMKNQVTVSINQPLKFEKKDYGSFYLAGSWSDYWADGQNNTNYSIGYSNSASWGSYSISAQRSWSQDGGNEDSIYLSFSIPIEKLLGSEHRDSGFQSIDTQL
;
A
#
# COMPACT_ATOMS: atom_id res chain seq x y z
N MET A 1 -48.64 47.65 -23.84
CA MET A 1 -49.66 47.97 -22.82
C MET A 1 -49.12 47.60 -21.45
N SER A 2 -49.00 48.69 -20.66
CA SER A 2 -49.10 48.93 -19.22
C SER A 2 -48.16 48.16 -18.29
N ARG A 3 -47.10 48.82 -17.84
CA ARG A 3 -46.88 49.63 -16.62
C ARG A 3 -47.64 49.16 -15.38
N LYS A 4 -46.92 48.72 -14.32
CA LYS A 4 -47.02 49.38 -13.01
C LYS A 4 -45.80 49.08 -12.11
N ILE A 5 -45.21 50.12 -11.69
CA ILE A 5 -44.25 50.42 -10.62
C ILE A 5 -44.95 50.18 -9.27
N ILE A 6 -44.24 49.59 -8.30
CA ILE A 6 -44.37 50.00 -6.90
C ILE A 6 -43.00 49.99 -6.22
N LYS A 7 -42.68 51.18 -5.72
CA LYS A 7 -41.59 51.53 -4.79
C LYS A 7 -41.92 51.08 -3.37
N THR A 8 -40.81 51.06 -2.57
CA THR A 8 -40.68 51.25 -1.11
C THR A 8 -40.45 49.99 -0.31
N HIS A 9 -39.20 49.83 0.16
CA HIS A 9 -38.90 49.85 1.60
C HIS A 9 -37.39 49.86 1.85
N ASN A 10 -36.77 50.99 1.73
CA ASN A 10 -35.52 51.35 2.41
C ASN A 10 -35.89 51.97 3.75
N ASN A 11 -35.86 51.25 4.87
CA ASN A 11 -35.80 51.81 6.23
C ASN A 11 -35.72 50.76 7.34
N LYS A 12 -35.31 49.49 7.05
CA LYS A 12 -35.07 48.48 8.11
C LYS A 12 -33.60 48.04 8.26
N LEU A 13 -32.68 48.49 7.40
CA LEU A 13 -31.27 48.16 7.52
C LEU A 13 -30.47 49.04 8.51
N THR A 14 -30.97 50.20 8.84
CA THR A 14 -30.24 51.15 9.72
C THR A 14 -30.38 50.85 11.21
N TYR A 15 -31.42 50.15 11.64
CA TYR A 15 -31.60 49.76 13.04
C TYR A 15 -30.89 48.47 13.46
N ILE A 16 -30.57 47.60 12.51
CA ILE A 16 -29.83 46.32 12.77
C ILE A 16 -28.34 46.61 12.89
N ALA A 17 -27.79 47.58 12.13
CA ALA A 17 -26.37 47.95 12.23
C ALA A 17 -26.01 48.66 13.56
N SER A 18 -26.94 49.35 14.21
CA SER A 18 -26.70 49.97 15.51
C SER A 18 -26.82 49.02 16.71
N PHE A 19 -27.51 47.88 16.57
CA PHE A 19 -27.64 46.91 17.65
C PHE A 19 -26.47 45.88 17.66
N CYS A 20 -25.85 45.59 16.51
CA CYS A 20 -24.65 44.77 16.44
C CYS A 20 -23.37 45.47 16.89
N ALA A 21 -23.30 46.81 16.86
CA ALA A 21 -22.12 47.53 17.30
C ALA A 21 -21.97 47.62 18.84
N LEU A 22 -23.01 47.30 19.61
CA LEU A 22 -23.00 47.31 21.08
C LEU A 22 -22.65 45.93 21.71
N LEU A 23 -22.48 44.86 20.90
CA LEU A 23 -22.11 43.52 21.38
C LEU A 23 -20.66 43.13 21.09
N LEU A 24 -19.87 43.99 20.46
CA LEU A 24 -18.43 43.84 20.27
C LEU A 24 -17.65 44.64 21.31
N SER A 25 -17.98 44.50 22.59
CA SER A 25 -16.99 44.80 23.61
C SER A 25 -15.95 43.68 23.57
N PRO A 26 -14.66 43.95 23.30
CA PRO A 26 -13.63 42.97 23.56
C PRO A 26 -13.72 42.67 25.07
N CYS A 27 -14.11 41.45 25.45
CA CYS A 27 -13.74 40.92 26.73
C CYS A 27 -12.20 40.91 26.75
N ALA A 28 -11.62 41.99 27.28
CA ALA A 28 -10.27 41.90 27.79
C ALA A 28 -10.34 40.86 28.91
N ILE A 29 -9.83 39.64 28.62
CA ILE A 29 -9.50 38.67 29.65
C ILE A 29 -8.38 39.37 30.43
N SER A 30 -8.76 40.10 31.46
CA SER A 30 -7.83 40.57 32.49
C SER A 30 -7.27 39.30 33.11
N ALA A 31 -6.00 39.01 32.90
CA ALA A 31 -5.29 38.04 33.71
C ALA A 31 -5.55 38.41 35.17
N GLU A 32 -6.19 37.54 35.91
CA GLU A 32 -6.52 37.72 37.30
C GLU A 32 -5.20 37.80 38.08
N HIS A 33 -4.78 39.02 38.39
CA HIS A 33 -3.56 39.26 39.17
C HIS A 33 -3.89 38.92 40.62
N VAL A 34 -3.52 37.71 41.04
CA VAL A 34 -3.72 37.26 42.41
C VAL A 34 -2.63 37.87 43.29
N GLU A 35 -3.00 38.75 44.19
CA GLU A 35 -2.09 39.33 45.18
C GLU A 35 -2.11 38.46 46.45
N TYR A 36 -0.99 37.84 46.77
CA TYR A 36 -0.84 37.01 47.98
C TYR A 36 -0.36 37.86 49.16
N ASP A 37 -1.08 37.80 50.29
CA ASP A 37 -0.70 38.47 51.52
C ASP A 37 0.17 37.56 52.39
N ASN A 38 1.43 37.96 52.61
CA ASN A 38 2.41 37.24 53.42
C ASN A 38 1.99 37.06 54.89
N THR A 39 1.01 37.83 55.36
CA THR A 39 0.53 37.75 56.76
C THR A 39 -0.20 36.43 57.07
N PHE A 40 -0.64 35.68 56.07
CA PHE A 40 -1.26 34.36 56.27
C PHE A 40 -0.28 33.21 56.39
N LEU A 41 1.03 33.44 56.15
CA LEU A 41 2.04 32.44 56.30
C LEU A 41 2.46 32.33 57.78
N MET A 42 2.31 31.16 58.37
CA MET A 42 2.71 30.92 59.77
C MET A 42 4.17 30.41 59.82
N GLY A 43 5.04 31.15 60.50
CA GLY A 43 6.44 30.75 60.73
C GLY A 43 7.41 31.93 60.78
N GLN A 44 8.59 31.76 61.41
CA GLN A 44 9.57 32.86 61.55
C GLN A 44 10.22 33.27 60.20
N ASP A 45 10.15 32.41 59.19
CA ASP A 45 10.70 32.66 57.86
C ASP A 45 9.65 33.19 56.85
N ALA A 46 8.40 33.37 57.27
CA ALA A 46 7.28 33.79 56.39
C ALA A 46 7.50 35.17 55.73
N PHE A 47 8.26 36.05 56.35
CA PHE A 47 8.55 37.39 55.83
C PHE A 47 9.63 37.44 54.74
N ASN A 48 10.38 36.35 54.54
CA ASN A 48 11.44 36.29 53.53
C ASN A 48 11.03 35.54 52.27
N ILE A 49 9.78 35.06 52.18
CA ILE A 49 9.28 34.35 51.01
C ILE A 49 8.79 35.35 49.95
N ASP A 50 9.46 35.33 48.80
CA ASP A 50 9.04 36.12 47.63
C ASP A 50 7.81 35.48 46.94
N LEU A 51 6.61 35.96 47.33
CA LEU A 51 5.35 35.51 46.75
C LEU A 51 5.07 36.10 45.35
N SER A 52 5.88 37.04 44.88
CA SER A 52 5.71 37.63 43.55
C SER A 52 5.82 36.63 42.43
N ARG A 53 6.42 35.48 42.70
CA ARG A 53 6.51 34.35 41.73
C ARG A 53 5.19 33.63 41.51
N TYR A 54 4.24 33.72 42.45
CA TYR A 54 2.95 33.02 42.40
C TYR A 54 1.80 33.93 41.87
N THR A 55 2.07 35.17 41.57
CA THR A 55 1.05 36.12 41.08
C THR A 55 0.51 35.76 39.71
N GLU A 56 1.23 34.94 38.92
CA GLU A 56 0.86 34.47 37.59
C GLU A 56 0.55 32.96 37.58
N GLY A 57 0.24 32.37 38.73
CA GLY A 57 0.01 30.93 38.91
C GLY A 57 1.18 30.17 39.55
N ASN A 58 1.18 28.85 39.53
CA ASN A 58 2.23 28.04 40.11
C ASN A 58 3.53 28.19 39.31
N PRO A 59 4.64 28.67 39.93
CA PRO A 59 5.91 28.83 39.23
C PRO A 59 6.57 27.45 38.98
N THR A 60 7.14 27.26 37.80
CA THR A 60 8.01 26.13 37.53
C THR A 60 9.39 26.38 38.15
N LEU A 61 9.79 25.55 39.11
CA LEU A 61 11.12 25.59 39.73
C LEU A 61 12.14 24.79 38.93
N PRO A 62 13.46 25.09 39.03
CA PRO A 62 14.48 24.26 38.42
C PRO A 62 14.51 22.89 39.11
N GLY A 63 14.66 21.81 38.30
CA GLY A 63 14.65 20.44 38.78
C GLY A 63 14.40 19.43 37.67
N VAL A 64 14.22 18.18 38.05
CA VAL A 64 13.83 17.12 37.10
C VAL A 64 12.39 16.73 37.39
N TYR A 65 11.54 16.78 36.36
CA TYR A 65 10.13 16.45 36.45
C TYR A 65 9.78 15.31 35.50
N ASP A 66 8.93 14.41 35.95
CA ASP A 66 8.31 13.41 35.08
C ASP A 66 7.15 14.07 34.37
N VAL A 67 7.24 14.18 33.06
CA VAL A 67 6.29 14.92 32.24
C VAL A 67 5.68 14.05 31.14
N SER A 68 4.42 14.29 30.83
CA SER A 68 3.76 13.79 29.63
C SER A 68 4.02 14.75 28.49
N VAL A 69 4.78 14.31 27.49
CA VAL A 69 5.17 15.12 26.33
C VAL A 69 4.12 15.01 25.23
N TYR A 70 3.66 16.14 24.76
CA TYR A 70 2.72 16.27 23.63
C TYR A 70 3.38 17.06 22.50
N ILE A 71 3.25 16.56 21.27
CA ILE A 71 3.67 17.25 20.05
C ILE A 71 2.42 17.58 19.23
N ASN A 72 2.15 18.89 19.01
CA ASN A 72 0.95 19.35 18.31
C ASN A 72 -0.33 18.69 18.87
N ASP A 73 -0.49 18.70 20.20
CA ASP A 73 -1.60 18.10 20.95
C ASP A 73 -1.70 16.55 20.90
N GLN A 74 -0.72 15.87 20.29
CA GLN A 74 -0.67 14.41 20.28
C GLN A 74 0.28 13.89 21.37
N PRO A 75 -0.15 12.97 22.24
CA PRO A 75 0.73 12.39 23.26
C PRO A 75 1.81 11.52 22.59
N VAL A 76 3.07 11.72 23.00
CA VAL A 76 4.22 11.00 22.40
C VAL A 76 4.87 10.06 23.42
N ILE A 77 5.27 10.58 24.58
CA ILE A 77 6.02 9.81 25.57
C ILE A 77 5.90 10.43 26.97
N ASN A 78 6.01 9.60 28.00
CA ASN A 78 6.23 10.04 29.38
C ASN A 78 7.68 9.85 29.74
N GLN A 79 8.36 10.91 30.14
CA GLN A 79 9.77 10.84 30.56
C GLN A 79 10.17 11.97 31.50
N SER A 80 11.29 11.77 32.20
CA SER A 80 11.90 12.78 33.06
C SER A 80 12.62 13.82 32.23
N ILE A 81 12.27 15.11 32.38
CA ILE A 81 12.89 16.26 31.72
C ILE A 81 13.48 17.19 32.78
N SER A 82 14.69 17.67 32.53
CA SER A 82 15.33 18.68 33.37
C SER A 82 14.80 20.07 33.02
N PHE A 83 14.47 20.87 34.05
CA PHE A 83 14.07 22.26 33.92
C PHE A 83 15.16 23.16 34.48
N ILE A 84 15.56 24.15 33.72
CA ILE A 84 16.66 25.06 34.07
C ILE A 84 16.17 26.51 34.13
N THR A 85 16.79 27.29 35.04
CA THR A 85 16.53 28.74 35.13
C THR A 85 17.34 29.47 34.08
N LEU A 86 16.69 30.28 33.27
CA LEU A 86 17.33 31.16 32.30
C LEU A 86 17.47 32.58 32.87
N GLU A 87 18.56 33.26 32.46
CA GLU A 87 18.84 34.61 32.89
C GLU A 87 17.67 35.56 32.53
N GLY A 88 17.15 36.27 33.51
CA GLY A 88 16.04 37.20 33.36
C GLY A 88 14.64 36.58 33.32
N LYS A 89 14.49 35.26 33.48
CA LYS A 89 13.18 34.60 33.55
C LYS A 89 12.83 34.12 34.97
N LYS A 90 11.59 34.33 35.40
CA LYS A 90 11.11 33.88 36.71
C LYS A 90 10.86 32.38 36.79
N ASN A 91 10.37 31.78 35.69
CA ASN A 91 10.04 30.35 35.58
C ASN A 91 11.16 29.59 34.90
N ALA A 92 11.47 28.40 35.42
CA ALA A 92 12.38 27.44 34.76
C ALA A 92 11.76 26.94 33.44
N GLN A 93 12.59 26.72 32.46
CA GLN A 93 12.21 26.19 31.14
C GLN A 93 12.71 24.77 30.95
N ALA A 94 11.96 23.97 30.19
CA ALA A 94 12.33 22.61 29.83
C ALA A 94 13.64 22.59 29.03
N CYS A 95 14.61 21.82 29.47
CA CYS A 95 15.87 21.58 28.79
C CYS A 95 15.66 20.47 27.75
N ILE A 96 15.45 20.82 26.51
CA ILE A 96 15.27 19.88 25.41
C ILE A 96 16.61 19.69 24.71
N THR A 97 17.14 18.47 24.76
CA THR A 97 18.40 18.10 24.10
C THR A 97 18.15 17.56 22.71
N LEU A 98 19.20 17.44 21.88
CA LEU A 98 19.12 16.79 20.57
C LEU A 98 18.60 15.34 20.66
N LYS A 99 18.95 14.63 21.74
CA LYS A 99 18.44 13.29 22.02
C LYS A 99 16.93 13.29 22.26
N ASN A 100 16.43 14.29 23.00
CA ASN A 100 15.00 14.44 23.24
C ASN A 100 14.24 14.71 21.95
N LEU A 101 14.76 15.53 21.01
CA LEU A 101 14.11 15.78 19.72
C LEU A 101 13.86 14.49 18.94
N LEU A 102 14.83 13.59 18.89
CA LEU A 102 14.67 12.30 18.20
C LEU A 102 13.63 11.43 18.92
N GLN A 103 13.61 11.42 20.25
CA GLN A 103 12.62 10.68 21.04
C GLN A 103 11.19 11.27 20.89
N PHE A 104 11.09 12.57 20.64
CA PHE A 104 9.84 13.28 20.39
C PHE A 104 9.39 13.20 18.93
N HIS A 105 10.09 12.46 18.10
CA HIS A 105 9.83 12.36 16.65
C HIS A 105 9.89 13.71 15.92
N ILE A 106 10.82 14.58 16.34
CA ILE A 106 11.11 15.85 15.67
C ILE A 106 12.38 15.69 14.83
N ASN A 107 12.33 16.08 13.55
CA ASN A 107 13.47 16.06 12.66
C ASN A 107 14.63 16.88 13.23
N LYS A 108 15.84 16.32 13.13
CA LYS A 108 17.05 17.03 13.55
C LYS A 108 17.20 18.29 12.68
N PRO A 109 17.19 19.49 13.28
CA PRO A 109 17.52 20.70 12.55
C PRO A 109 18.98 20.64 12.06
N ASP A 110 19.25 21.22 10.87
CA ASP A 110 20.63 21.44 10.42
C ASP A 110 21.26 22.51 11.32
N ILE A 111 21.85 22.04 12.41
CA ILE A 111 22.58 22.89 13.37
C ILE A 111 23.98 23.12 12.77
N ASN A 112 24.12 24.13 11.92
CA ASN A 112 25.42 24.68 11.59
C ASN A 112 26.00 25.37 12.83
N ALA A 113 27.30 25.28 13.04
CA ALA A 113 27.98 25.78 14.25
C ALA A 113 27.72 27.29 14.56
N GLU A 114 27.28 28.08 13.59
CA GLU A 114 26.88 29.49 13.74
C GLU A 114 25.43 29.68 14.20
N ASN A 115 24.57 28.64 14.11
CA ASN A 115 23.15 28.70 14.46
C ASN A 115 22.77 27.88 15.70
N SER A 116 23.74 27.33 16.43
CA SER A 116 23.49 26.57 17.67
C SER A 116 23.14 27.55 18.80
N ILE A 117 21.90 28.03 18.82
CA ILE A 117 21.40 28.82 19.93
C ILE A 117 21.05 27.84 21.05
N LEU A 118 22.02 27.62 21.94
CA LEU A 118 21.83 26.88 23.16
C LEU A 118 21.23 27.82 24.21
N LEU A 119 20.32 27.32 25.02
CA LEU A 119 19.83 28.03 26.18
C LEU A 119 21.00 28.23 27.16
N GLN A 120 21.35 29.48 27.43
CA GLN A 120 22.40 29.81 28.39
C GLN A 120 21.90 29.59 29.81
N ARG A 121 22.52 28.63 30.51
CA ARG A 121 22.37 28.47 31.95
C ARG A 121 23.33 29.41 32.65
N GLU A 122 22.95 29.96 33.82
CA GLU A 122 23.89 30.71 34.65
C GLU A 122 25.18 29.90 34.91
N GLY A 123 26.25 30.25 34.19
CA GLY A 123 27.59 29.76 34.43
C GLY A 123 28.08 28.56 33.60
N GLU A 124 27.24 27.90 32.77
CA GLU A 124 27.68 26.77 31.90
C GLU A 124 26.88 26.73 30.59
N LEU A 125 27.58 26.48 29.46
CA LEU A 125 26.90 26.13 28.21
C LEU A 125 26.28 24.73 28.39
N GLY A 126 24.95 24.68 28.46
CA GLY A 126 24.20 23.43 28.52
C GLY A 126 23.88 22.89 27.12
N ASP A 127 23.63 21.57 27.02
CA ASP A 127 23.16 20.92 25.79
C ASP A 127 21.68 21.22 25.46
N CYS A 128 21.06 22.21 26.11
CA CYS A 128 19.65 22.54 25.99
C CYS A 128 19.42 23.45 24.76
N LEU A 129 18.54 23.04 23.88
CA LEU A 129 18.23 23.72 22.63
C LEU A 129 17.09 24.74 22.82
N ASP A 130 17.25 25.93 22.25
CA ASP A 130 16.18 26.91 22.14
C ASP A 130 15.36 26.62 20.86
N LEU A 131 14.30 25.80 21.01
CA LEU A 131 13.47 25.37 19.88
C LEU A 131 12.78 26.53 19.18
N ALA A 132 12.38 27.58 19.90
CA ALA A 132 11.67 28.72 19.30
C ALA A 132 12.57 29.51 18.33
N ASN A 133 13.88 29.53 18.59
CA ASN A 133 14.87 30.20 17.74
C ASN A 133 15.41 29.29 16.63
N ILE A 134 15.44 27.97 16.84
CA ILE A 134 15.98 27.00 15.87
C ILE A 134 14.90 26.63 14.83
N ILE A 135 13.67 26.43 15.28
CA ILE A 135 12.53 26.04 14.43
C ILE A 135 11.56 27.21 14.36
N PRO A 136 11.42 27.91 13.23
CA PRO A 136 10.45 29.00 13.08
C PRO A 136 9.05 28.56 13.48
N GLN A 137 8.37 29.38 14.29
CA GLN A 137 7.01 29.12 14.82
C GLN A 137 6.91 27.96 15.83
N ALA A 138 8.01 27.39 16.31
CA ALA A 138 7.96 26.44 17.41
C ALA A 138 7.63 27.14 18.73
N SER A 139 6.89 26.46 19.59
CA SER A 139 6.64 26.91 20.97
C SER A 139 6.72 25.74 21.94
N VAL A 140 7.19 26.02 23.14
CA VAL A 140 7.29 25.05 24.24
C VAL A 140 6.54 25.61 25.43
N HIS A 141 5.55 24.91 25.92
CA HIS A 141 4.75 25.29 27.06
C HIS A 141 4.67 24.15 28.07
N TYR A 142 4.88 24.42 29.34
CA TYR A 142 4.77 23.45 30.41
C TYR A 142 3.68 23.84 31.40
N ASP A 143 2.69 22.96 31.55
CA ASP A 143 1.70 23.06 32.61
C ASP A 143 2.15 22.23 33.80
N VAL A 144 2.48 22.95 34.90
CA VAL A 144 2.98 22.32 36.12
C VAL A 144 1.89 21.55 36.86
N ASN A 145 0.62 21.91 36.70
CA ASN A 145 -0.51 21.29 37.40
C ASN A 145 -0.81 19.91 36.79
N ASP A 146 -0.77 19.84 35.46
CA ASP A 146 -1.04 18.62 34.71
C ASP A 146 0.24 17.81 34.37
N GLN A 147 1.41 18.34 34.76
CA GLN A 147 2.73 17.78 34.39
C GLN A 147 2.84 17.55 32.88
N ARG A 148 2.27 18.41 32.11
CA ARG A 148 2.13 18.33 30.66
C ARG A 148 3.10 19.29 29.98
N LEU A 149 3.94 18.74 29.09
CA LEU A 149 4.88 19.50 28.26
C LEU A 149 4.36 19.51 26.81
N ASP A 150 3.80 20.64 26.40
CA ASP A 150 3.31 20.88 25.03
C ASP A 150 4.41 21.49 24.17
N ILE A 151 4.76 20.83 23.09
CA ILE A 151 5.71 21.30 22.09
C ILE A 151 4.97 21.41 20.77
N ASN A 152 4.75 22.64 20.31
CA ASN A 152 4.15 22.88 19.01
C ASN A 152 5.26 23.19 18.01
N VAL A 153 5.30 22.44 16.92
CA VAL A 153 6.25 22.60 15.81
C VAL A 153 5.51 22.49 14.47
N PRO A 154 5.94 23.24 13.43
CA PRO A 154 5.36 23.06 12.09
C PRO A 154 5.47 21.61 11.65
N GLN A 155 4.46 21.11 10.94
CA GLN A 155 4.35 19.70 10.53
C GLN A 155 5.57 19.21 9.74
N ALA A 156 6.24 20.09 9.00
CA ALA A 156 7.46 19.77 8.25
C ALA A 156 8.62 19.27 9.15
N TRP A 157 8.59 19.62 10.45
CA TRP A 157 9.59 19.22 11.43
C TRP A 157 9.21 17.98 12.23
N VAL A 158 7.95 17.53 12.15
CA VAL A 158 7.51 16.31 12.82
C VAL A 158 7.92 15.09 11.98
N MET A 159 8.64 14.14 12.60
CA MET A 159 8.92 12.85 11.96
C MET A 159 7.61 12.11 11.74
N LYS A 160 7.46 11.52 10.56
CA LYS A 160 6.27 10.74 10.22
C LYS A 160 6.24 9.47 11.05
N ASN A 161 5.32 9.41 12.00
CA ASN A 161 5.02 8.19 12.72
C ASN A 161 3.84 7.50 12.03
N TYR A 162 4.14 6.51 11.20
CA TYR A 162 3.12 5.76 10.47
C TYR A 162 2.40 4.79 11.42
N GLN A 163 1.08 4.87 11.47
CA GLN A 163 0.27 3.91 12.23
C GLN A 163 0.53 2.47 11.73
N ASN A 164 0.60 1.53 12.68
CA ASN A 164 0.82 0.10 12.40
C ASN A 164 2.13 -0.22 11.65
N TYR A 165 3.15 0.62 11.78
CA TYR A 165 4.48 0.36 11.26
C TYR A 165 5.47 0.15 12.41
N VAL A 166 6.25 -0.92 12.30
CA VAL A 166 7.37 -1.20 13.20
C VAL A 166 8.65 -0.76 12.50
N ASP A 167 9.42 0.13 13.14
CA ASP A 167 10.69 0.59 12.57
C ASP A 167 11.66 -0.56 12.31
N SER A 168 12.42 -0.46 11.23
CA SER A 168 13.33 -1.51 10.79
C SER A 168 14.45 -1.85 11.80
N SER A 169 14.76 -0.94 12.73
CA SER A 169 15.70 -1.18 13.81
C SER A 169 15.20 -2.18 14.87
N LEU A 170 13.88 -2.38 14.92
CA LEU A 170 13.22 -3.32 15.83
C LEU A 170 12.90 -4.68 15.17
N TRP A 171 13.26 -4.85 13.89
CA TRP A 171 12.98 -6.11 13.21
C TRP A 171 13.91 -7.21 13.65
N GLU A 172 13.33 -8.37 13.92
CA GLU A 172 14.03 -9.56 14.34
C GLU A 172 14.05 -10.62 13.24
N ASN A 173 15.09 -11.44 13.22
CA ASN A 173 15.20 -12.54 12.26
C ASN A 173 14.27 -13.74 12.61
N GLY A 174 13.64 -13.72 13.78
CA GLY A 174 12.85 -14.83 14.30
C GLY A 174 13.72 -16.00 14.76
N ILE A 175 13.11 -17.14 15.02
CA ILE A 175 13.77 -18.35 15.53
C ILE A 175 14.32 -19.22 14.40
N ASN A 176 15.37 -19.98 14.69
CA ASN A 176 15.82 -21.08 13.84
C ASN A 176 14.77 -22.19 13.89
N ALA A 177 14.24 -22.59 12.74
CA ALA A 177 13.17 -23.58 12.63
C ALA A 177 13.24 -24.33 11.30
N ALA A 178 12.76 -25.57 11.30
CA ALA A 178 12.45 -26.31 10.11
C ALA A 178 10.95 -26.57 10.04
N MET A 179 10.36 -26.49 8.84
CA MET A 179 8.94 -26.67 8.61
C MET A 179 8.73 -27.54 7.37
N LEU A 180 7.68 -28.34 7.38
CA LEU A 180 7.22 -29.11 6.24
C LEU A 180 5.69 -29.17 6.26
N ALA A 181 5.07 -28.63 5.22
CA ALA A 181 3.67 -28.84 4.91
C ALA A 181 3.59 -29.84 3.74
N TYR A 182 2.65 -30.77 3.82
CA TYR A 182 2.44 -31.74 2.75
C TYR A 182 0.95 -32.02 2.55
N ASN A 183 0.61 -32.39 1.33
CA ASN A 183 -0.71 -32.88 0.95
C ASN A 183 -0.53 -34.12 0.09
N VAL A 184 -1.18 -35.21 0.46
CA VAL A 184 -1.10 -36.49 -0.27
C VAL A 184 -2.50 -36.92 -0.67
N ASN A 185 -2.67 -37.13 -1.99
CA ASN A 185 -3.90 -37.66 -2.56
C ASN A 185 -3.59 -38.99 -3.23
N ALA A 186 -4.36 -40.00 -2.93
CA ALA A 186 -4.30 -41.29 -3.59
C ALA A 186 -5.65 -41.57 -4.28
N TYR A 187 -5.58 -41.98 -5.50
CA TYR A 187 -6.75 -42.31 -6.31
C TYR A 187 -6.62 -43.74 -6.81
N HIS A 188 -7.68 -44.55 -6.65
CA HIS A 188 -7.82 -45.90 -7.14
C HIS A 188 -9.04 -46.01 -8.05
N SER A 189 -8.87 -46.51 -9.24
CA SER A 189 -9.98 -46.78 -10.18
C SER A 189 -9.79 -48.15 -10.83
N GLU A 190 -10.81 -48.99 -10.72
CA GLU A 190 -10.85 -50.29 -11.37
C GLU A 190 -12.05 -50.34 -12.33
N ILE A 191 -11.75 -50.42 -13.61
CA ILE A 191 -12.73 -50.58 -14.68
C ILE A 191 -12.43 -51.94 -15.34
N PRO A 192 -13.42 -52.64 -15.90
CA PRO A 192 -13.14 -53.90 -16.62
C PRO A 192 -11.98 -53.72 -17.58
N ASP A 193 -10.95 -54.57 -17.43
CA ASP A 193 -9.69 -54.61 -18.19
C ASP A 193 -8.69 -53.45 -17.95
N ARG A 194 -8.94 -52.52 -17.02
CA ARG A 194 -8.00 -51.45 -16.64
C ARG A 194 -8.03 -51.16 -15.15
N LYS A 195 -6.85 -51.24 -14.53
CA LYS A 195 -6.60 -50.70 -13.19
C LYS A 195 -5.75 -49.44 -13.32
N ASN A 196 -6.18 -48.36 -12.70
CA ASN A 196 -5.44 -47.11 -12.71
C ASN A 196 -5.34 -46.59 -11.26
N ASP A 197 -4.12 -46.69 -10.73
CA ASP A 197 -3.79 -46.14 -9.41
C ASP A 197 -2.90 -44.94 -9.62
N SER A 198 -3.13 -43.87 -8.86
CA SER A 198 -2.25 -42.71 -8.85
C SER A 198 -2.07 -42.19 -7.45
N VAL A 199 -0.88 -41.68 -7.17
CA VAL A 199 -0.54 -40.98 -5.94
C VAL A 199 0.07 -39.64 -6.32
N TYR A 200 -0.51 -38.57 -5.78
CA TYR A 200 0.02 -37.23 -5.88
C TYR A 200 0.38 -36.74 -4.49
N ALA A 201 1.63 -36.29 -4.29
CA ALA A 201 2.09 -35.69 -3.04
C ALA A 201 2.73 -34.33 -3.31
N ALA A 202 2.11 -33.26 -2.84
CA ALA A 202 2.69 -31.93 -2.84
C ALA A 202 3.39 -31.66 -1.50
N PHE A 203 4.52 -30.97 -1.54
CA PHE A 203 5.25 -30.58 -0.34
C PHE A 203 5.75 -29.14 -0.42
N ASN A 204 5.78 -28.47 0.72
CA ASN A 204 6.36 -27.14 0.91
C ASN A 204 7.24 -27.20 2.16
N GLY A 205 8.55 -27.19 1.95
CA GLY A 205 9.55 -27.28 3.00
C GLY A 205 10.28 -25.96 3.21
N GLY A 206 10.74 -25.73 4.44
CA GLY A 206 11.52 -24.54 4.76
C GLY A 206 12.44 -24.72 5.96
N ILE A 207 13.58 -24.02 5.93
CA ILE A 207 14.52 -23.93 7.05
C ILE A 207 14.86 -22.48 7.26
N ASN A 208 14.74 -21.99 8.50
CA ASN A 208 15.17 -20.68 8.93
C ASN A 208 16.47 -20.79 9.73
N LEU A 209 17.52 -20.09 9.31
CA LEU A 209 18.81 -20.02 10.00
C LEU A 209 19.28 -18.56 10.06
N GLY A 210 19.14 -17.93 11.21
CA GLY A 210 19.41 -16.49 11.38
C GLY A 210 18.62 -15.66 10.37
N ALA A 211 19.29 -14.85 9.55
CA ALA A 211 18.64 -14.01 8.52
C ALA A 211 18.29 -14.74 7.22
N TRP A 212 18.67 -16.01 7.08
CA TRP A 212 18.45 -16.77 5.86
C TRP A 212 17.24 -17.71 5.95
N ARG A 213 16.52 -17.84 4.86
CA ARG A 213 15.32 -18.65 4.69
C ARG A 213 15.49 -19.54 3.47
N LEU A 214 15.75 -20.85 3.67
CA LEU A 214 15.66 -21.84 2.59
C LEU A 214 14.18 -22.19 2.39
N ARG A 215 13.74 -22.22 1.15
CA ARG A 215 12.39 -22.64 0.74
C ARG A 215 12.49 -23.62 -0.42
N ALA A 216 11.65 -24.64 -0.37
CA ALA A 216 11.52 -25.62 -1.46
C ALA A 216 10.06 -26.05 -1.58
N THR A 217 9.52 -25.94 -2.77
CA THR A 217 8.16 -26.41 -3.11
C THR A 217 8.27 -27.38 -4.27
N GLY A 218 7.56 -28.47 -4.19
CA GLY A 218 7.56 -29.48 -5.26
C GLY A 218 6.44 -30.48 -5.09
N ASN A 219 6.37 -31.38 -6.05
CA ASN A 219 5.40 -32.46 -6.09
C ASN A 219 6.05 -33.78 -6.52
N TYR A 220 5.43 -34.84 -6.09
CA TYR A 220 5.68 -36.19 -6.50
C TYR A 220 4.42 -36.77 -7.12
N ASN A 221 4.53 -37.29 -8.32
CA ASN A 221 3.46 -37.97 -9.03
C ASN A 221 3.86 -39.40 -9.27
N TRP A 222 2.96 -40.31 -9.00
CA TRP A 222 3.10 -41.72 -9.40
C TRP A 222 1.79 -42.19 -10.04
N MET A 223 1.87 -42.88 -11.13
CA MET A 223 0.72 -43.44 -11.85
C MET A 223 1.06 -44.83 -12.37
N THR A 224 0.10 -45.78 -12.27
CA THR A 224 0.20 -47.12 -12.83
C THR A 224 0.54 -47.03 -14.31
N ASN A 225 1.52 -47.82 -14.76
CA ASN A 225 2.04 -47.91 -16.14
C ASN A 225 2.78 -46.67 -16.67
N VAL A 226 2.87 -45.59 -15.91
CA VAL A 226 3.65 -44.39 -16.27
C VAL A 226 4.92 -44.29 -15.42
N GLY A 227 4.84 -44.66 -14.12
CA GLY A 227 5.97 -44.59 -13.21
C GLY A 227 5.86 -43.38 -12.27
N SER A 228 6.98 -42.97 -11.70
CA SER A 228 7.07 -41.84 -10.76
C SER A 228 7.88 -40.73 -11.35
N ASP A 229 7.43 -39.52 -11.07
CA ASP A 229 8.09 -38.28 -11.42
C ASP A 229 8.18 -37.33 -10.21
N TYR A 230 9.29 -36.56 -10.12
CA TYR A 230 9.55 -35.56 -9.10
C TYR A 230 9.78 -34.23 -9.78
N ASP A 231 8.94 -33.25 -9.47
CA ASP A 231 9.08 -31.91 -9.98
C ASP A 231 9.27 -30.90 -8.82
N PHE A 232 10.32 -30.09 -8.91
CA PHE A 232 10.56 -28.96 -8.00
C PHE A 232 10.17 -27.68 -8.69
N GLN A 233 9.08 -27.06 -8.23
CA GLN A 233 8.60 -25.79 -8.75
C GLN A 233 9.53 -24.63 -8.43
N ASN A 234 10.12 -24.64 -7.21
CA ASN A 234 11.11 -23.63 -6.80
C ASN A 234 11.97 -24.15 -5.63
N ARG A 235 13.21 -23.72 -5.62
CA ARG A 235 14.20 -23.98 -4.55
C ARG A 235 15.09 -22.75 -4.41
N TYR A 236 14.94 -22.00 -3.31
CA TYR A 236 15.68 -20.76 -3.16
C TYR A 236 16.07 -20.45 -1.71
N LEU A 237 17.11 -19.66 -1.57
CA LEU A 237 17.48 -18.94 -0.36
C LEU A 237 16.96 -17.52 -0.45
N GLN A 238 16.31 -17.06 0.61
CA GLN A 238 15.79 -15.71 0.74
C GLN A 238 16.42 -15.02 1.92
N ARG A 239 16.67 -13.72 1.77
CA ARG A 239 17.11 -12.85 2.85
C ARG A 239 16.50 -11.46 2.71
N ASP A 240 16.04 -10.92 3.84
CA ASP A 240 15.54 -9.55 3.94
C ASP A 240 16.70 -8.57 4.06
N LEU A 241 16.68 -7.49 3.28
CA LEU A 241 17.65 -6.39 3.30
C LEU A 241 16.95 -5.12 3.81
N ALA A 242 16.85 -4.98 5.14
CA ALA A 242 16.09 -3.92 5.80
C ALA A 242 16.54 -2.52 5.37
N SER A 243 17.86 -2.28 5.18
CA SER A 243 18.40 -0.99 4.74
C SER A 243 17.93 -0.55 3.35
N LEU A 244 17.65 -1.51 2.46
CA LEU A 244 17.14 -1.27 1.10
C LEU A 244 15.63 -1.49 1.00
N ARG A 245 14.97 -1.88 2.08
CA ARG A 245 13.55 -2.29 2.09
C ARG A 245 13.24 -3.28 0.96
N SER A 246 14.08 -4.29 0.84
CA SER A 246 14.08 -5.21 -0.29
C SER A 246 14.36 -6.64 0.13
N GLN A 247 14.06 -7.57 -0.76
CA GLN A 247 14.37 -8.99 -0.58
C GLN A 247 15.36 -9.47 -1.63
N LEU A 248 16.34 -10.24 -1.17
CA LEU A 248 17.27 -10.99 -2.00
C LEU A 248 16.82 -12.45 -2.06
N ILE A 249 16.66 -12.96 -3.28
CA ILE A 249 16.42 -14.38 -3.56
C ILE A 249 17.58 -14.92 -4.39
N VAL A 250 18.08 -16.10 -4.00
CA VAL A 250 19.14 -16.83 -4.72
C VAL A 250 18.68 -18.26 -4.93
N GLY A 251 18.56 -18.68 -6.18
CA GLY A 251 18.07 -20.00 -6.57
C GLY A 251 16.99 -19.93 -7.65
N GLU A 252 16.01 -20.85 -7.58
CA GLU A 252 14.92 -20.94 -8.55
C GLU A 252 13.75 -20.07 -8.10
N SER A 253 13.37 -19.09 -8.92
CA SER A 253 12.30 -18.14 -8.65
C SER A 253 11.67 -17.63 -9.95
N TYR A 254 10.60 -16.82 -9.83
CA TYR A 254 9.96 -16.19 -10.98
C TYR A 254 10.28 -14.71 -11.02
N THR A 255 10.43 -14.16 -12.24
CA THR A 255 10.46 -12.70 -12.43
C THR A 255 9.07 -12.12 -12.17
N THR A 256 8.97 -10.80 -11.95
CA THR A 256 7.65 -10.16 -11.83
C THR A 256 6.91 -10.19 -13.18
N GLY A 257 5.63 -10.54 -13.16
CA GLY A 257 4.73 -10.48 -14.33
C GLY A 257 4.10 -9.10 -14.58
N GLU A 258 4.52 -8.06 -13.88
CA GLU A 258 3.89 -6.74 -13.95
C GLU A 258 4.33 -5.91 -15.16
N THR A 259 5.61 -5.97 -15.50
CA THR A 259 6.22 -5.24 -16.61
C THR A 259 6.24 -6.10 -17.87
N PHE A 260 6.92 -7.22 -17.81
CA PHE A 260 6.97 -8.26 -18.84
C PHE A 260 6.23 -9.50 -18.36
N ASP A 261 5.97 -10.45 -19.24
CA ASP A 261 5.43 -11.75 -18.84
C ASP A 261 6.41 -12.47 -17.90
N ALA A 262 5.87 -13.15 -16.88
CA ALA A 262 6.69 -13.81 -15.86
C ALA A 262 7.47 -14.99 -16.46
N VAL A 263 8.71 -15.15 -16.01
CA VAL A 263 9.62 -16.20 -16.46
C VAL A 263 10.26 -16.87 -15.25
N SER A 264 10.37 -18.20 -15.26
CA SER A 264 11.11 -18.95 -14.25
C SER A 264 12.61 -18.81 -14.50
N ILE A 265 13.37 -18.49 -13.45
CA ILE A 265 14.82 -18.32 -13.52
C ILE A 265 15.53 -19.08 -12.38
N ARG A 266 16.71 -19.58 -12.65
CA ARG A 266 17.69 -20.03 -11.64
C ARG A 266 18.82 -19.01 -11.57
N GLY A 267 18.83 -18.18 -10.52
CA GLY A 267 19.79 -17.10 -10.41
C GLY A 267 19.58 -16.24 -9.17
N ILE A 268 19.72 -14.96 -9.36
CA ILE A 268 19.59 -13.95 -8.30
C ILE A 268 18.46 -12.99 -8.67
N ARG A 269 17.57 -12.72 -7.71
CA ARG A 269 16.56 -11.68 -7.81
C ARG A 269 16.64 -10.77 -6.61
N LEU A 270 16.66 -9.47 -6.85
CA LEU A 270 16.64 -8.44 -5.83
C LEU A 270 15.50 -7.47 -6.16
N TYR A 271 14.56 -7.30 -5.22
CA TYR A 271 13.39 -6.47 -5.47
C TYR A 271 12.94 -5.71 -4.22
N SER A 272 12.35 -4.53 -4.43
CA SER A 272 11.73 -3.76 -3.37
C SER A 272 10.48 -4.47 -2.84
N ASP A 273 10.39 -4.64 -1.53
CA ASP A 273 9.26 -5.30 -0.88
C ASP A 273 8.35 -4.27 -0.20
N SER A 274 7.14 -4.12 -0.72
CA SER A 274 6.14 -3.20 -0.17
C SER A 274 5.73 -3.53 1.27
N ARG A 275 5.88 -4.80 1.71
CA ARG A 275 5.62 -5.21 3.10
C ARG A 275 6.60 -4.61 4.10
N MET A 276 7.78 -4.18 3.65
CA MET A 276 8.79 -3.47 4.44
C MET A 276 8.56 -1.97 4.50
N LEU A 277 7.58 -1.46 3.76
CA LEU A 277 7.16 -0.07 3.82
C LEU A 277 6.07 0.11 4.88
N PRO A 278 5.97 1.30 5.47
CA PRO A 278 4.77 1.67 6.22
C PRO A 278 3.51 1.38 5.38
N PRO A 279 2.41 0.86 5.98
CA PRO A 279 1.18 0.57 5.24
C PRO A 279 0.69 1.75 4.40
N ALA A 280 0.89 2.95 4.93
CA ALA A 280 0.61 4.19 4.24
C ALA A 280 1.43 4.40 2.95
N LEU A 281 2.61 3.85 2.80
CA LEU A 281 3.47 3.96 1.61
C LEU A 281 3.43 2.72 0.72
N ALA A 282 2.94 1.59 1.22
CA ALA A 282 2.96 0.31 0.54
C ALA A 282 2.02 0.25 -0.68
N SER A 283 0.97 1.07 -0.69
CA SER A 283 -0.01 1.15 -1.77
C SER A 283 -0.15 2.58 -2.28
N PHE A 284 -0.60 2.74 -3.52
CA PHE A 284 -0.89 4.07 -4.04
C PHE A 284 -1.97 4.77 -3.20
N ALA A 285 -1.70 5.99 -2.78
CA ALA A 285 -2.70 6.96 -2.33
C ALA A 285 -2.18 8.38 -2.65
N PRO A 286 -3.05 9.32 -2.99
CA PRO A 286 -2.64 10.68 -3.27
C PRO A 286 -2.18 11.37 -1.99
N ILE A 287 -1.21 12.27 -2.11
CA ILE A 287 -0.85 13.21 -1.05
C ILE A 287 -1.90 14.31 -1.01
N ILE A 288 -2.43 14.61 0.16
CA ILE A 288 -3.41 15.66 0.37
C ILE A 288 -2.70 16.93 0.84
N HIS A 289 -2.86 18.01 0.11
CA HIS A 289 -2.38 19.33 0.48
C HIS A 289 -3.57 20.21 0.89
N GLY A 290 -3.44 20.94 1.99
CA GLY A 290 -4.47 21.87 2.45
C GLY A 290 -3.89 23.04 3.22
N VAL A 291 -4.76 23.98 3.58
CA VAL A 291 -4.42 25.13 4.42
C VAL A 291 -5.47 25.24 5.52
N ALA A 292 -5.05 25.31 6.76
CA ALA A 292 -5.87 25.60 7.92
C ALA A 292 -5.66 27.06 8.34
N ASN A 293 -6.74 27.78 8.64
CA ASN A 293 -6.64 29.17 9.11
C ASN A 293 -6.41 29.26 10.62
N THR A 294 -6.90 28.23 11.33
CA THR A 294 -6.77 28.07 12.79
C THR A 294 -6.29 26.65 13.06
N ASN A 295 -6.16 26.24 14.33
CA ASN A 295 -6.07 24.81 14.63
C ASN A 295 -7.32 24.13 14.09
N ALA A 296 -7.15 23.18 13.20
CA ALA A 296 -8.25 22.56 12.50
C ALA A 296 -8.20 21.02 12.60
N LYS A 297 -9.38 20.43 12.72
CA LYS A 297 -9.54 18.99 12.59
C LYS A 297 -9.75 18.63 11.11
N VAL A 298 -8.88 17.81 10.56
CA VAL A 298 -8.97 17.31 9.19
C VAL A 298 -9.49 15.88 9.21
N THR A 299 -10.64 15.67 8.58
CA THR A 299 -11.26 14.35 8.45
C THR A 299 -11.30 13.95 6.98
N ILE A 300 -10.84 12.76 6.65
CA ILE A 300 -10.90 12.20 5.30
C ILE A 300 -11.84 11.01 5.29
N THR A 301 -12.80 11.07 4.38
CA THR A 301 -13.76 9.98 4.16
C THR A 301 -13.61 9.39 2.76
N GLN A 302 -13.84 8.08 2.64
CA GLN A 302 -13.85 7.34 1.38
C GLN A 302 -15.10 6.45 1.32
N GLY A 303 -15.90 6.58 0.27
CA GLY A 303 -17.16 5.84 0.14
C GLY A 303 -18.11 6.02 1.34
N GLY A 304 -18.09 7.21 1.98
CA GLY A 304 -18.89 7.54 3.17
C GLY A 304 -18.31 7.07 4.51
N TYR A 305 -17.18 6.36 4.52
CA TYR A 305 -16.51 5.92 5.76
C TYR A 305 -15.32 6.82 6.09
N LYS A 306 -15.17 7.17 7.38
CA LYS A 306 -13.99 7.87 7.87
C LYS A 306 -12.79 6.94 7.85
N ILE A 307 -11.75 7.31 7.08
CA ILE A 307 -10.51 6.54 6.94
C ILE A 307 -9.31 7.20 7.61
N TYR A 308 -9.39 8.51 7.88
CA TYR A 308 -8.32 9.27 8.51
C TYR A 308 -8.89 10.49 9.25
N GLU A 309 -8.29 10.81 10.38
CA GLU A 309 -8.60 12.03 11.14
C GLU A 309 -7.34 12.51 11.85
N THR A 310 -7.03 13.77 11.74
CA THR A 310 -5.90 14.40 12.43
C THR A 310 -6.20 15.87 12.76
N THR A 311 -5.45 16.44 13.69
CA THR A 311 -5.45 17.87 13.97
C THR A 311 -4.22 18.50 13.35
N VAL A 312 -4.40 19.65 12.69
CA VAL A 312 -3.32 20.40 12.05
C VAL A 312 -3.24 21.81 12.62
N PRO A 313 -2.03 22.37 12.81
CA PRO A 313 -1.86 23.76 13.23
C PRO A 313 -2.24 24.73 12.09
N PRO A 314 -2.39 26.04 12.38
CA PRO A 314 -2.60 27.05 11.35
C PRO A 314 -1.47 27.02 10.30
N GLY A 315 -1.83 27.16 9.03
CA GLY A 315 -0.89 27.19 7.91
C GLY A 315 -1.11 26.06 6.92
N ALA A 316 -0.15 25.87 6.03
CA ALA A 316 -0.17 24.79 5.06
C ALA A 316 0.13 23.44 5.73
N PHE A 317 -0.67 22.43 5.42
CA PHE A 317 -0.47 21.07 5.90
C PHE A 317 -0.40 20.07 4.74
N VAL A 318 0.25 18.93 5.00
CA VAL A 318 0.38 17.83 4.05
C VAL A 318 0.05 16.52 4.77
N ILE A 319 -0.86 15.73 4.20
CA ILE A 319 -1.18 14.38 4.66
C ILE A 319 -0.71 13.41 3.57
N ASP A 320 0.33 12.65 3.86
CA ASP A 320 0.96 11.69 2.95
C ASP A 320 1.09 10.27 3.54
N ASP A 321 0.54 10.08 4.74
CA ASP A 321 0.50 8.82 5.46
C ASP A 321 -0.87 8.12 5.38
N LEU A 322 -1.73 8.55 4.47
CA LEU A 322 -3.06 7.99 4.28
C LEU A 322 -2.99 6.51 3.88
N SER A 323 -3.64 5.64 4.65
CA SER A 323 -3.88 4.24 4.28
C SER A 323 -5.26 4.09 3.69
N PRO A 324 -5.41 3.93 2.36
CA PRO A 324 -6.72 3.79 1.75
C PRO A 324 -7.36 2.44 2.12
N SER A 325 -8.66 2.45 2.39
CA SER A 325 -9.42 1.25 2.73
C SER A 325 -9.97 0.50 1.50
N GLY A 326 -9.76 1.02 0.30
CA GLY A 326 -10.26 0.44 -0.95
C GLY A 326 -9.75 1.20 -2.17
N TYR A 327 -10.09 0.69 -3.35
CA TYR A 327 -9.70 1.28 -4.62
C TYR A 327 -10.93 1.86 -5.33
N GLY A 328 -10.79 3.08 -5.87
CA GLY A 328 -11.73 3.62 -6.85
C GLY A 328 -12.82 4.55 -6.33
N SER A 329 -12.84 4.88 -5.05
CA SER A 329 -13.72 5.93 -4.49
C SER A 329 -12.94 7.20 -4.24
N ASP A 330 -13.50 8.35 -4.58
CA ASP A 330 -12.87 9.64 -4.32
C ASP A 330 -12.74 9.90 -2.82
N LEU A 331 -11.67 10.60 -2.45
CA LEU A 331 -11.44 11.02 -1.07
C LEU A 331 -12.14 12.36 -0.84
N ILE A 332 -12.96 12.44 0.18
CA ILE A 332 -13.60 13.67 0.61
C ILE A 332 -12.87 14.18 1.84
N ILE A 333 -12.24 15.34 1.73
CA ILE A 333 -11.47 15.98 2.77
C ILE A 333 -12.30 17.10 3.39
N THR A 334 -12.56 17.02 4.69
CA THR A 334 -13.27 18.04 5.47
C THR A 334 -12.31 18.65 6.47
N ILE A 335 -12.13 19.97 6.39
CA ILE A 335 -11.37 20.78 7.34
C ILE A 335 -12.38 21.49 8.23
N GLU A 336 -12.38 21.19 9.52
CA GLU A 336 -13.21 21.82 10.55
C GLU A 336 -12.32 22.71 11.41
N GLU A 337 -12.44 24.02 11.22
CA GLU A 337 -11.68 25.04 11.93
C GLU A 337 -12.14 25.15 13.41
N SER A 338 -11.32 25.73 14.28
CA SER A 338 -11.66 25.91 15.70
C SER A 338 -12.89 26.79 15.94
N ASP A 339 -13.27 27.62 14.98
CA ASP A 339 -14.50 28.44 15.00
C ASP A 339 -15.74 27.66 14.49
N GLY A 340 -15.60 26.37 14.14
CA GLY A 340 -16.67 25.51 13.65
C GLY A 340 -16.94 25.63 12.16
N ILE A 341 -16.23 26.49 11.42
CA ILE A 341 -16.36 26.60 9.97
C ILE A 341 -15.82 25.33 9.32
N LYS A 342 -16.61 24.71 8.43
CA LYS A 342 -16.23 23.50 7.69
C LYS A 342 -16.01 23.82 6.22
N ARG A 343 -14.87 23.41 5.70
CA ARG A 343 -14.53 23.43 4.27
C ARG A 343 -14.32 22.01 3.78
N THR A 344 -14.87 21.69 2.62
CA THR A 344 -14.79 20.34 2.04
C THR A 344 -14.32 20.41 0.60
N PHE A 345 -13.41 19.51 0.23
CA PHE A 345 -12.99 19.31 -1.16
C PHE A 345 -12.77 17.82 -1.45
N SER A 346 -12.79 17.46 -2.73
CA SER A 346 -12.62 16.08 -3.20
C SER A 346 -11.28 15.91 -3.89
N GLN A 347 -10.63 14.75 -3.64
CA GLN A 347 -9.42 14.30 -4.32
C GLN A 347 -9.72 12.98 -5.02
N PRO A 348 -9.65 12.91 -6.37
CA PRO A 348 -9.84 11.65 -7.09
C PRO A 348 -8.86 10.58 -6.63
N PHE A 349 -9.38 9.36 -6.43
CA PHE A 349 -8.59 8.23 -6.04
C PHE A 349 -9.00 6.94 -6.77
N SER A 350 -8.15 6.48 -7.66
CA SER A 350 -8.22 5.17 -8.31
C SER A 350 -6.80 4.62 -8.47
N SER A 351 -6.64 3.31 -8.54
CA SER A 351 -5.31 2.71 -8.66
C SER A 351 -5.31 1.52 -9.60
N VAL A 352 -4.25 1.39 -10.37
CA VAL A 352 -3.84 0.16 -11.08
C VAL A 352 -2.52 -0.34 -10.46
N ILE A 353 -2.16 -1.58 -10.76
CA ILE A 353 -0.94 -2.23 -10.22
C ILE A 353 0.32 -1.38 -10.43
N GLN A 354 0.38 -0.66 -11.54
CA GLN A 354 1.52 0.18 -11.91
C GLN A 354 1.62 1.50 -11.12
N MET A 355 0.55 1.93 -10.43
CA MET A 355 0.54 3.19 -9.71
C MET A 355 1.43 3.15 -8.46
N GLN A 356 2.21 4.23 -8.27
CA GLN A 356 3.04 4.46 -7.09
C GLN A 356 2.71 5.81 -6.46
N ARG A 357 2.92 5.95 -5.15
CA ARG A 357 2.80 7.24 -4.45
C ARG A 357 3.83 8.23 -4.97
N PRO A 358 3.52 9.54 -4.92
CA PRO A 358 4.50 10.58 -5.22
C PRO A 358 5.79 10.40 -4.41
N GLY A 359 6.93 10.40 -5.11
CA GLY A 359 8.25 10.24 -4.50
C GLY A 359 8.62 8.82 -4.08
N VAL A 360 7.74 7.83 -4.26
CA VAL A 360 8.04 6.42 -3.96
C VAL A 360 8.47 5.69 -5.22
N GLY A 361 9.62 5.02 -5.14
CA GLY A 361 10.14 4.15 -6.19
C GLY A 361 9.97 2.67 -5.83
N ARG A 362 9.67 1.84 -6.82
CA ARG A 362 9.63 0.38 -6.73
C ARG A 362 10.45 -0.20 -7.87
N TRP A 363 11.25 -1.22 -7.57
CA TRP A 363 12.16 -1.81 -8.55
C TRP A 363 12.30 -3.33 -8.34
N ASP A 364 12.66 -4.03 -9.42
CA ASP A 364 12.95 -5.45 -9.45
C ASP A 364 14.08 -5.69 -10.44
N ILE A 365 15.10 -6.41 -10.01
CA ILE A 365 16.26 -6.78 -10.81
C ILE A 365 16.46 -8.28 -10.68
N SER A 366 16.49 -8.98 -11.80
CA SER A 366 16.66 -10.41 -11.87
C SER A 366 17.75 -10.77 -12.88
N ALA A 367 18.62 -11.70 -12.51
CA ALA A 367 19.66 -12.22 -13.38
C ALA A 367 19.87 -13.72 -13.13
N GLY A 368 19.85 -14.52 -14.17
CA GLY A 368 20.02 -15.97 -14.07
C GLY A 368 19.65 -16.69 -15.35
N GLN A 369 19.75 -18.00 -15.29
CA GLN A 369 19.38 -18.91 -16.37
C GLN A 369 17.86 -19.07 -16.40
N VAL A 370 17.25 -18.96 -17.56
CA VAL A 370 15.81 -19.21 -17.75
C VAL A 370 15.56 -20.71 -17.60
N LEU A 371 14.55 -21.08 -16.81
CA LEU A 371 14.08 -22.45 -16.67
C LEU A 371 12.81 -22.63 -17.49
N LYS A 372 12.86 -23.46 -18.52
CA LYS A 372 11.73 -23.74 -19.41
C LYS A 372 11.89 -25.16 -19.97
N ASP A 373 11.00 -26.07 -19.54
CA ASP A 373 11.13 -27.53 -19.79
C ASP A 373 11.06 -27.93 -21.28
N ASP A 374 10.45 -27.06 -22.10
CA ASP A 374 10.27 -27.33 -23.55
C ASP A 374 11.39 -26.76 -24.43
N ILE A 375 12.50 -26.26 -23.84
CA ILE A 375 13.69 -25.82 -24.59
C ILE A 375 14.94 -26.57 -24.13
N GLN A 376 15.82 -26.91 -25.08
CA GLN A 376 17.06 -27.61 -24.77
C GLN A 376 18.18 -26.69 -24.28
N ASN A 377 18.20 -25.44 -24.74
CA ASN A 377 19.20 -24.45 -24.38
C ASN A 377 18.58 -23.33 -23.56
N GLU A 378 18.77 -23.42 -22.27
CA GLU A 378 18.32 -22.41 -21.31
C GLU A 378 19.24 -21.16 -21.32
N PRO A 379 18.83 -20.01 -21.86
CA PRO A 379 19.68 -18.83 -21.93
C PRO A 379 19.80 -18.12 -20.59
N ASN A 380 20.85 -17.31 -20.45
CA ASN A 380 20.95 -16.37 -19.35
C ASN A 380 20.09 -15.12 -19.64
N LEU A 381 19.31 -14.72 -18.67
CA LEU A 381 18.44 -13.55 -18.69
C LEU A 381 18.94 -12.50 -17.70
N PHE A 382 18.95 -11.25 -18.13
CA PHE A 382 18.95 -10.07 -17.27
C PHE A 382 17.64 -9.33 -17.49
N GLN A 383 16.91 -9.08 -16.40
CA GLN A 383 15.68 -8.28 -16.40
C GLN A 383 15.74 -7.22 -15.29
N ALA A 384 15.35 -6.00 -15.62
CA ALA A 384 15.18 -4.94 -14.63
C ALA A 384 13.91 -4.16 -14.92
N SER A 385 13.22 -3.73 -13.87
CA SER A 385 12.06 -2.85 -13.97
C SER A 385 12.11 -1.79 -12.86
N TYR A 386 11.58 -0.61 -13.16
CA TYR A 386 11.51 0.51 -12.25
C TYR A 386 10.21 1.29 -12.41
N TYR A 387 9.58 1.61 -11.30
CA TYR A 387 8.34 2.39 -11.21
C TYR A 387 8.59 3.58 -10.29
N TYR A 388 8.10 4.75 -10.67
CA TYR A 388 8.26 5.95 -9.85
C TYR A 388 7.03 6.85 -9.91
N GLY A 389 6.47 7.18 -8.74
CA GLY A 389 5.37 8.12 -8.60
C GLY A 389 5.85 9.55 -8.78
N LEU A 390 5.44 10.21 -9.85
CA LEU A 390 5.81 11.59 -10.16
C LEU A 390 4.95 12.60 -9.39
N ASN A 391 3.65 12.34 -9.32
CA ASN A 391 2.68 13.14 -8.58
C ASN A 391 1.42 12.31 -8.31
N ASN A 392 0.36 12.93 -7.74
CA ASN A 392 -0.90 12.26 -7.40
C ASN A 392 -1.66 11.68 -8.60
N TYR A 393 -1.30 12.05 -9.82
CA TYR A 393 -2.01 11.67 -11.04
C TYR A 393 -1.18 10.79 -11.97
N LEU A 394 0.15 10.81 -11.82
CA LEU A 394 1.07 10.24 -12.80
C LEU A 394 2.15 9.40 -12.14
N THR A 395 2.30 8.17 -12.61
CA THR A 395 3.42 7.26 -12.35
C THR A 395 4.11 6.92 -13.66
N GLY A 396 5.42 7.07 -13.74
CA GLY A 396 6.23 6.56 -14.84
C GLY A 396 6.78 5.18 -14.52
N TYR A 397 6.89 4.30 -15.51
CA TYR A 397 7.55 3.02 -15.34
C TYR A 397 8.28 2.56 -16.60
N THR A 398 9.31 1.77 -16.39
CA THR A 398 10.17 1.26 -17.46
C THR A 398 10.68 -0.12 -17.13
N GLY A 399 11.10 -0.86 -18.15
CA GLY A 399 11.70 -2.18 -18.00
C GLY A 399 12.62 -2.52 -19.15
N ILE A 400 13.55 -3.43 -18.90
CA ILE A 400 14.45 -4.00 -19.89
C ILE A 400 14.60 -5.50 -19.65
N GLN A 401 14.66 -6.26 -20.74
CA GLN A 401 15.02 -7.69 -20.77
C GLN A 401 16.11 -7.93 -21.82
N ILE A 402 17.13 -8.68 -21.45
CA ILE A 402 18.25 -9.03 -22.35
C ILE A 402 18.61 -10.50 -22.10
N THR A 403 18.80 -11.25 -23.18
CA THR A 403 19.34 -12.63 -23.08
C THR A 403 20.60 -12.78 -23.94
N ASP A 404 21.40 -13.79 -23.63
CA ASP A 404 22.56 -14.18 -24.41
C ASP A 404 22.20 -14.87 -25.76
N ASN A 405 20.91 -15.19 -25.96
CA ASN A 405 20.35 -15.72 -27.22
C ASN A 405 19.89 -14.59 -28.18
N ASN A 406 20.47 -13.41 -28.11
CA ASN A 406 20.16 -12.25 -28.98
C ASN A 406 18.70 -11.76 -28.91
N TYR A 407 18.05 -11.91 -27.75
CA TYR A 407 16.76 -11.27 -27.46
C TYR A 407 16.99 -10.02 -26.62
N THR A 408 16.37 -8.92 -27.02
CA THR A 408 16.34 -7.67 -26.23
C THR A 408 14.96 -7.08 -26.28
N ALA A 409 14.43 -6.65 -25.14
CA ALA A 409 13.17 -5.90 -25.08
C ALA A 409 13.28 -4.72 -24.11
N GLY A 410 12.60 -3.64 -24.47
CA GLY A 410 12.48 -2.44 -23.64
C GLY A 410 11.03 -2.02 -23.54
N LEU A 411 10.61 -1.60 -22.34
CA LEU A 411 9.26 -1.14 -22.04
C LEU A 411 9.30 0.27 -21.46
N LEU A 412 8.36 1.11 -21.92
CA LEU A 412 8.05 2.41 -21.33
C LEU A 412 6.54 2.51 -21.09
N GLY A 413 6.14 2.99 -19.92
CA GLY A 413 4.75 3.09 -19.57
C GLY A 413 4.43 4.23 -18.60
N LEU A 414 3.14 4.58 -18.56
CA LEU A 414 2.57 5.60 -17.71
C LEU A 414 1.31 5.08 -17.03
N GLY A 415 1.21 5.31 -15.74
CA GLY A 415 0.00 5.12 -14.94
C GLY A 415 -0.65 6.46 -14.65
N LEU A 416 -1.97 6.56 -14.83
CA LEU A 416 -2.77 7.77 -14.69
C LEU A 416 -3.90 7.55 -13.70
N ASN A 417 -4.00 8.40 -12.68
CA ASN A 417 -5.14 8.47 -11.76
C ASN A 417 -6.07 9.61 -12.20
N THR A 418 -7.32 9.30 -12.52
CA THR A 418 -8.30 10.27 -13.01
C THR A 418 -9.66 10.08 -12.33
N ALA A 419 -10.57 11.06 -12.45
CA ALA A 419 -11.95 10.95 -11.98
C ALA A 419 -12.74 9.81 -12.68
N TYR A 420 -12.32 9.39 -13.88
CA TYR A 420 -12.92 8.27 -14.64
C TYR A 420 -12.32 6.91 -14.30
N GLY A 421 -11.40 6.85 -13.34
CA GLY A 421 -10.69 5.65 -12.94
C GLY A 421 -9.17 5.76 -13.16
N ALA A 422 -8.48 4.67 -12.85
CA ALA A 422 -7.06 4.53 -13.07
C ALA A 422 -6.78 3.83 -14.40
N PHE A 423 -5.87 4.39 -15.17
CA PHE A 423 -5.42 3.86 -16.44
C PHE A 423 -3.93 3.55 -16.38
N SER A 424 -3.51 2.53 -17.13
CA SER A 424 -2.11 2.39 -17.50
C SER A 424 -1.98 2.18 -19.00
N VAL A 425 -0.95 2.77 -19.58
CA VAL A 425 -0.61 2.62 -21.00
C VAL A 425 0.87 2.35 -21.11
N ASP A 426 1.24 1.31 -21.82
CA ASP A 426 2.64 0.99 -22.07
C ASP A 426 2.89 0.50 -23.49
N VAL A 427 4.15 0.64 -23.89
CA VAL A 427 4.66 0.10 -25.13
C VAL A 427 5.94 -0.70 -24.82
N THR A 428 5.97 -1.93 -25.32
CA THR A 428 7.14 -2.81 -25.30
C THR A 428 7.68 -2.94 -26.71
N HIS A 429 8.96 -2.71 -26.90
CA HIS A 429 9.66 -2.98 -28.15
C HIS A 429 10.57 -4.20 -27.96
N SER A 430 10.49 -5.19 -28.85
CA SER A 430 11.39 -6.34 -28.85
C SER A 430 12.19 -6.43 -30.15
N ASP A 431 13.43 -6.86 -30.03
CA ASP A 431 14.38 -7.15 -31.10
C ASP A 431 14.95 -8.56 -30.83
N VAL A 432 14.80 -9.45 -31.77
CA VAL A 432 15.25 -10.83 -31.65
C VAL A 432 15.84 -11.32 -32.96
N GLN A 433 17.01 -11.95 -32.90
CA GLN A 433 17.65 -12.60 -34.04
C GLN A 433 17.46 -14.12 -33.95
N ILE A 434 16.66 -14.67 -34.86
CA ILE A 434 16.47 -16.10 -34.97
C ILE A 434 17.66 -16.70 -35.76
N PRO A 435 18.29 -17.78 -35.32
CA PRO A 435 19.36 -18.45 -36.07
C PRO A 435 18.89 -18.81 -37.48
N ASP A 436 19.75 -18.61 -38.47
CA ASP A 436 19.50 -18.88 -39.90
C ASP A 436 18.28 -18.19 -40.52
N ASP A 437 17.71 -17.21 -39.82
CA ASP A 437 16.57 -16.40 -40.25
C ASP A 437 16.83 -14.91 -40.03
N LYS A 438 15.81 -14.09 -40.24
CA LYS A 438 15.86 -12.62 -40.12
C LYS A 438 15.80 -12.18 -38.66
N THR A 439 16.27 -10.94 -38.44
CA THR A 439 15.98 -10.20 -37.22
C THR A 439 14.51 -9.74 -37.24
N TYR A 440 13.77 -10.04 -36.17
CA TYR A 440 12.38 -9.61 -35.99
C TYR A 440 12.31 -8.48 -34.99
N ARG A 441 11.66 -7.38 -35.39
CA ARG A 441 11.46 -6.19 -34.59
C ARG A 441 9.99 -5.84 -34.53
N GLY A 442 9.44 -5.75 -33.32
CA GLY A 442 8.03 -5.48 -33.16
C GLY A 442 7.72 -4.70 -31.90
N GLN A 443 6.47 -4.29 -31.78
CA GLN A 443 5.94 -3.58 -30.62
C GLN A 443 4.69 -4.26 -30.10
N SER A 444 4.51 -4.22 -28.78
CA SER A 444 3.29 -4.55 -28.08
C SER A 444 2.78 -3.32 -27.33
N TYR A 445 1.51 -3.04 -27.43
CA TYR A 445 0.82 -1.93 -26.77
C TYR A 445 -0.16 -2.51 -25.78
N ARG A 446 -0.15 -2.05 -24.53
CA ARG A 446 -1.09 -2.48 -23.50
C ARG A 446 -1.77 -1.27 -22.89
N ILE A 447 -3.09 -1.37 -22.71
CA ILE A 447 -3.91 -0.40 -22.01
C ILE A 447 -4.68 -1.15 -20.93
N SER A 448 -4.65 -0.67 -19.70
CA SER A 448 -5.44 -1.22 -18.60
C SER A 448 -6.29 -0.12 -17.97
N TRP A 449 -7.46 -0.48 -17.50
CA TRP A 449 -8.38 0.41 -16.80
C TRP A 449 -8.97 -0.27 -15.57
N ASN A 450 -9.05 0.49 -14.47
CA ASN A 450 -9.66 0.04 -13.22
C ASN A 450 -10.59 1.14 -12.69
N LYS A 451 -11.80 0.78 -12.29
CA LYS A 451 -12.77 1.70 -11.69
C LYS A 451 -13.70 0.97 -10.72
N LEU A 452 -13.93 1.59 -9.56
CA LEU A 452 -15.04 1.27 -8.67
C LEU A 452 -16.17 2.28 -8.92
N PHE A 453 -17.36 1.80 -9.23
CA PHE A 453 -18.58 2.60 -9.33
C PHE A 453 -19.25 2.64 -7.96
N GLU A 454 -19.19 3.79 -7.28
CA GLU A 454 -19.63 3.94 -5.89
C GLU A 454 -21.11 3.68 -5.68
N ASP A 455 -21.96 4.19 -6.58
CA ASP A 455 -23.41 4.09 -6.49
C ASP A 455 -23.89 2.64 -6.48
N THR A 456 -23.30 1.80 -7.31
CA THR A 456 -23.64 0.38 -7.45
C THR A 456 -22.68 -0.54 -6.71
N ARG A 457 -21.54 -0.02 -6.24
CA ARG A 457 -20.40 -0.77 -5.69
C ARG A 457 -19.83 -1.81 -6.67
N THR A 458 -20.04 -1.58 -7.96
CA THR A 458 -19.48 -2.42 -9.01
C THR A 458 -17.99 -2.17 -9.13
N SER A 459 -17.20 -3.20 -8.99
CA SER A 459 -15.76 -3.15 -9.21
C SER A 459 -15.43 -3.72 -10.59
N LEU A 460 -14.92 -2.87 -11.46
CA LEU A 460 -14.23 -3.26 -12.68
C LEU A 460 -12.75 -3.38 -12.33
N ASN A 461 -12.32 -4.59 -11.96
CA ASN A 461 -11.00 -4.79 -11.38
C ASN A 461 -9.87 -4.73 -12.41
N ILE A 462 -10.10 -5.32 -13.59
CA ILE A 462 -9.13 -5.29 -14.69
C ILE A 462 -9.93 -5.33 -16.00
N ALA A 463 -9.77 -4.30 -16.80
CA ALA A 463 -10.05 -4.33 -18.23
C ALA A 463 -8.74 -4.00 -18.93
N ALA A 464 -8.14 -4.98 -19.59
CA ALA A 464 -6.86 -4.83 -20.26
C ALA A 464 -7.02 -5.20 -21.73
N TYR A 465 -6.43 -4.38 -22.58
CA TYR A 465 -6.29 -4.66 -24.00
C TYR A 465 -4.82 -4.63 -24.39
N ARG A 466 -4.35 -5.68 -25.04
CA ARG A 466 -3.01 -5.77 -25.61
C ARG A 466 -3.11 -5.94 -27.12
N TYR A 467 -2.38 -5.18 -27.88
CA TYR A 467 -2.17 -5.36 -29.30
C TYR A 467 -0.68 -5.50 -29.59
N SER A 468 -0.30 -6.54 -30.35
CA SER A 468 1.08 -6.78 -30.73
C SER A 468 1.20 -6.78 -32.27
N THR A 469 2.23 -6.10 -32.77
CA THR A 469 2.53 -6.09 -34.22
C THR A 469 3.00 -7.48 -34.70
N GLN A 470 2.91 -7.73 -35.98
CA GLN A 470 3.20 -9.03 -36.57
C GLN A 470 4.62 -9.56 -36.29
N ASN A 471 5.60 -8.69 -36.12
CA ASN A 471 6.99 -9.06 -35.85
C ASN A 471 7.38 -8.96 -34.36
N TYR A 472 6.41 -8.71 -33.47
CA TYR A 472 6.65 -8.73 -32.03
C TYR A 472 6.71 -10.16 -31.53
N LEU A 473 7.74 -10.46 -30.74
CA LEU A 473 7.86 -11.68 -29.95
C LEU A 473 8.08 -11.31 -28.48
N GLY A 474 7.27 -11.91 -27.61
CA GLY A 474 7.57 -11.95 -26.19
C GLY A 474 8.77 -12.86 -25.91
N LEU A 475 9.36 -12.77 -24.72
CA LEU A 475 10.54 -13.60 -24.39
C LEU A 475 10.25 -15.10 -24.55
N ASN A 476 9.15 -15.58 -23.96
CA ASN A 476 8.81 -17.00 -24.02
C ASN A 476 8.63 -17.50 -25.48
N ASP A 477 7.94 -16.72 -26.30
CA ASP A 477 7.75 -17.05 -27.73
C ASP A 477 9.06 -17.05 -28.50
N ALA A 478 9.93 -16.07 -28.21
CA ALA A 478 11.24 -15.96 -28.84
C ALA A 478 12.14 -17.16 -28.51
N LEU A 479 12.15 -17.56 -27.22
CA LEU A 479 12.98 -18.68 -26.78
C LEU A 479 12.53 -20.00 -27.38
N THR A 480 11.21 -20.27 -27.39
CA THR A 480 10.67 -21.47 -28.01
C THR A 480 11.01 -21.52 -29.51
N LEU A 481 10.80 -20.42 -30.23
CA LEU A 481 11.08 -20.35 -31.65
C LEU A 481 12.58 -20.50 -31.96
N ILE A 482 13.47 -19.90 -31.15
CA ILE A 482 14.94 -20.08 -31.30
C ILE A 482 15.33 -21.52 -31.08
N ASP A 483 14.77 -22.20 -30.09
CA ASP A 483 15.10 -23.58 -29.77
C ASP A 483 14.58 -24.54 -30.84
N GLU A 484 13.35 -24.37 -31.31
CA GLU A 484 12.76 -25.16 -32.41
C GLU A 484 13.59 -25.07 -33.72
N VAL A 485 14.13 -23.87 -34.02
CA VAL A 485 15.00 -23.69 -35.20
C VAL A 485 16.37 -24.34 -35.03
N LYS A 486 16.93 -24.34 -33.81
CA LYS A 486 18.22 -24.96 -33.50
C LYS A 486 18.14 -26.51 -33.42
N HIS A 487 17.01 -27.00 -32.95
CA HIS A 487 16.79 -28.44 -32.69
C HIS A 487 15.49 -28.91 -33.35
N PRO A 488 15.40 -28.94 -34.68
CA PRO A 488 14.19 -29.40 -35.35
C PRO A 488 13.95 -30.88 -35.01
N GLU A 489 12.75 -31.19 -34.53
CA GLU A 489 12.33 -32.56 -34.32
C GLU A 489 12.31 -33.32 -35.66
N GLN A 490 12.87 -34.54 -35.70
CA GLN A 490 13.12 -35.29 -36.93
C GLN A 490 11.86 -35.66 -37.73
N ASP A 491 10.67 -35.60 -37.09
CA ASP A 491 9.39 -36.03 -37.67
C ASP A 491 8.40 -34.89 -37.90
N LEU A 492 8.74 -33.64 -37.58
CA LEU A 492 7.87 -32.49 -37.76
C LEU A 492 8.49 -31.47 -38.72
N GLU A 493 7.67 -30.85 -39.57
CA GLU A 493 8.12 -29.72 -40.38
C GLU A 493 8.62 -28.61 -39.46
N PRO A 494 9.80 -28.02 -39.71
CA PRO A 494 10.31 -26.93 -38.88
C PRO A 494 9.32 -25.80 -38.82
N LYS A 495 8.85 -25.45 -37.62
CA LYS A 495 8.04 -24.26 -37.42
C LYS A 495 8.91 -23.04 -37.75
N ASN A 496 8.42 -22.23 -38.64
CA ASN A 496 9.03 -20.94 -38.94
C ASN A 496 8.12 -19.83 -38.43
N MET A 497 8.60 -18.58 -38.42
CA MET A 497 7.85 -17.44 -37.95
C MET A 497 6.46 -17.27 -38.59
N ARG A 498 6.19 -17.86 -39.77
CA ARG A 498 4.90 -17.80 -40.44
C ARG A 498 3.88 -18.74 -39.83
N ASN A 499 4.34 -19.89 -39.36
CA ASN A 499 3.48 -20.94 -38.80
C ASN A 499 3.37 -20.88 -37.27
N TYR A 500 4.16 -20.02 -36.61
CA TYR A 500 4.10 -19.82 -35.17
C TYR A 500 2.91 -18.94 -34.78
N SER A 501 2.06 -19.44 -33.87
CA SER A 501 0.87 -18.74 -33.38
C SER A 501 1.25 -17.60 -32.42
N ARG A 502 1.45 -16.40 -32.94
CA ARG A 502 1.80 -15.20 -32.18
C ARG A 502 0.57 -14.42 -31.79
N MET A 503 0.49 -14.03 -30.53
CA MET A 503 -0.61 -13.22 -30.04
C MET A 503 -0.66 -11.88 -30.77
N LYS A 504 -1.84 -11.56 -31.33
CA LYS A 504 -2.12 -10.29 -32.00
C LYS A 504 -2.93 -9.37 -31.10
N ASN A 505 -4.06 -9.85 -30.60
CA ASN A 505 -4.89 -9.09 -29.67
C ASN A 505 -5.22 -9.96 -28.45
N GLN A 506 -5.31 -9.31 -27.30
CA GLN A 506 -5.84 -9.91 -26.08
C GLN A 506 -6.73 -8.90 -25.35
N VAL A 507 -7.91 -9.32 -24.97
CA VAL A 507 -8.82 -8.56 -24.10
C VAL A 507 -9.08 -9.38 -22.87
N THR A 508 -8.90 -8.77 -21.69
CA THR A 508 -9.23 -9.38 -20.39
C THR A 508 -10.15 -8.46 -19.62
N VAL A 509 -11.25 -8.98 -19.11
CA VAL A 509 -12.23 -8.23 -18.31
C VAL A 509 -12.56 -9.02 -17.05
N SER A 510 -12.59 -8.32 -15.90
CA SER A 510 -13.04 -8.88 -14.64
C SER A 510 -13.95 -7.87 -13.93
N ILE A 511 -15.17 -8.27 -13.64
CA ILE A 511 -16.21 -7.46 -12.98
C ILE A 511 -16.65 -8.18 -11.72
N ASN A 512 -16.73 -7.47 -10.62
CA ASN A 512 -17.32 -7.97 -9.38
C ASN A 512 -18.45 -7.02 -8.96
N GLN A 513 -19.62 -7.58 -8.67
CA GLN A 513 -20.82 -6.86 -8.26
C GLN A 513 -21.34 -7.41 -6.92
N PRO A 514 -21.06 -6.74 -5.79
CA PRO A 514 -21.74 -7.04 -4.53
C PRO A 514 -23.23 -6.67 -4.62
N LEU A 515 -24.08 -7.57 -4.18
CA LEU A 515 -25.53 -7.37 -4.17
C LEU A 515 -25.98 -6.98 -2.76
N LYS A 516 -25.74 -5.70 -2.39
CA LYS A 516 -26.13 -5.14 -1.09
C LYS A 516 -27.25 -4.13 -1.30
N PHE A 517 -28.44 -4.44 -0.76
CA PHE A 517 -29.59 -3.55 -0.77
C PHE A 517 -29.97 -3.17 0.65
N GLU A 518 -29.99 -1.88 0.94
CA GLU A 518 -30.19 -1.31 2.27
C GLU A 518 -29.16 -1.87 3.28
N LYS A 519 -29.58 -2.70 4.25
CA LYS A 519 -28.73 -3.32 5.27
C LYS A 519 -28.50 -4.83 5.04
N LYS A 520 -29.04 -5.38 3.94
CA LYS A 520 -29.02 -6.82 3.69
C LYS A 520 -28.04 -7.16 2.59
N ASP A 521 -27.19 -8.15 2.85
CA ASP A 521 -26.24 -8.71 1.90
C ASP A 521 -26.89 -9.90 1.19
N TYR A 522 -26.94 -9.84 -0.14
CA TYR A 522 -27.47 -10.91 -0.99
C TYR A 522 -26.36 -11.63 -1.76
N GLY A 523 -25.09 -11.46 -1.31
CA GLY A 523 -23.95 -12.09 -1.95
C GLY A 523 -23.29 -11.24 -3.01
N SER A 524 -22.52 -11.88 -3.87
CA SER A 524 -21.78 -11.22 -4.95
C SER A 524 -21.89 -12.00 -6.25
N PHE A 525 -21.96 -11.25 -7.34
CA PHE A 525 -21.91 -11.75 -8.69
C PHE A 525 -20.56 -11.39 -9.30
N TYR A 526 -19.94 -12.31 -10.05
CA TYR A 526 -18.71 -12.03 -10.79
C TYR A 526 -18.82 -12.47 -12.25
N LEU A 527 -18.12 -11.75 -13.10
CA LEU A 527 -17.88 -12.09 -14.49
C LEU A 527 -16.38 -11.90 -14.75
N ALA A 528 -15.73 -12.93 -15.25
CA ALA A 528 -14.36 -12.84 -15.73
C ALA A 528 -14.27 -13.46 -17.12
N GLY A 529 -13.45 -12.85 -18.00
CA GLY A 529 -13.29 -13.38 -19.35
C GLY A 529 -12.03 -12.87 -20.02
N SER A 530 -11.49 -13.70 -20.89
CA SER A 530 -10.39 -13.34 -21.80
C SER A 530 -10.71 -13.80 -23.21
N TRP A 531 -10.33 -13.00 -24.17
CA TRP A 531 -10.36 -13.29 -25.58
C TRP A 531 -9.00 -12.96 -26.17
N SER A 532 -8.45 -13.87 -26.98
CA SER A 532 -7.16 -13.70 -27.67
C SER A 532 -7.29 -14.11 -29.13
N ASP A 533 -6.71 -13.37 -30.06
CA ASP A 533 -6.51 -13.76 -31.45
C ASP A 533 -5.03 -13.73 -31.83
N TYR A 534 -4.68 -14.43 -32.88
CA TYR A 534 -3.29 -14.69 -33.27
C TYR A 534 -3.04 -14.30 -34.72
N TRP A 535 -1.78 -14.04 -35.07
CA TRP A 535 -1.40 -13.66 -36.43
C TRP A 535 -1.42 -14.83 -37.43
N ALA A 536 -1.34 -16.07 -36.96
CA ALA A 536 -1.42 -17.26 -37.77
C ALA A 536 -2.86 -17.80 -37.81
N ASP A 537 -3.36 -18.16 -38.98
CA ASP A 537 -4.55 -18.96 -39.33
C ASP A 537 -5.86 -18.65 -38.60
N GLY A 538 -6.09 -17.40 -38.21
CA GLY A 538 -7.37 -16.99 -37.61
C GLY A 538 -7.77 -17.74 -36.34
N GLN A 539 -6.79 -18.33 -35.65
CA GLN A 539 -6.99 -18.97 -34.34
C GLN A 539 -7.43 -17.94 -33.33
N ASN A 540 -8.44 -18.25 -32.54
CA ASN A 540 -8.82 -17.44 -31.40
C ASN A 540 -9.15 -18.34 -30.22
N ASN A 541 -8.78 -17.87 -29.02
CA ASN A 541 -9.11 -18.52 -27.77
C ASN A 541 -10.01 -17.61 -26.95
N THR A 542 -11.09 -18.18 -26.43
CA THR A 542 -12.04 -17.46 -25.58
C THR A 542 -12.26 -18.28 -24.32
N ASN A 543 -12.15 -17.60 -23.17
CA ASN A 543 -12.50 -18.19 -21.89
C ASN A 543 -13.32 -17.18 -21.11
N TYR A 544 -14.49 -17.56 -20.62
CA TYR A 544 -15.25 -16.75 -19.72
C TYR A 544 -15.89 -17.58 -18.62
N SER A 545 -15.97 -16.98 -17.45
CA SER A 545 -16.62 -17.54 -16.29
C SER A 545 -17.59 -16.52 -15.67
N ILE A 546 -18.72 -17.00 -15.23
CA ILE A 546 -19.74 -16.24 -14.54
C ILE A 546 -20.10 -17.00 -13.28
N GLY A 547 -20.28 -16.31 -12.17
CA GLY A 547 -20.67 -16.98 -10.94
C GLY A 547 -21.34 -16.07 -9.95
N TYR A 548 -22.00 -16.71 -9.02
CA TYR A 548 -22.66 -16.07 -7.89
C TYR A 548 -22.29 -16.81 -6.61
N SER A 549 -22.01 -16.06 -5.55
CA SER A 549 -21.75 -16.61 -4.24
C SER A 549 -22.50 -15.84 -3.16
N ASN A 550 -22.95 -16.54 -2.13
CA ASN A 550 -23.63 -15.93 -0.98
C ASN A 550 -23.32 -16.70 0.29
N SER A 551 -23.25 -15.98 1.41
CA SER A 551 -23.17 -16.53 2.78
C SER A 551 -24.47 -16.23 3.51
N ALA A 552 -25.28 -17.26 3.72
CA ALA A 552 -26.51 -17.18 4.49
C ALA A 552 -26.24 -17.56 5.96
N SER A 553 -27.23 -17.34 6.83
CA SER A 553 -27.11 -17.70 8.25
C SER A 553 -26.88 -19.21 8.52
N TRP A 554 -27.23 -20.06 7.57
CA TRP A 554 -27.10 -21.53 7.66
C TRP A 554 -25.82 -22.07 7.01
N GLY A 555 -25.14 -21.30 6.13
CA GLY A 555 -23.97 -21.73 5.39
C GLY A 555 -23.67 -20.85 4.20
N SER A 556 -22.68 -21.22 3.38
CA SER A 556 -22.35 -20.55 2.14
C SER A 556 -22.65 -21.45 0.94
N TYR A 557 -22.98 -20.83 -0.18
CA TYR A 557 -23.19 -21.52 -1.46
C TYR A 557 -22.67 -20.68 -2.62
N SER A 558 -22.20 -21.38 -3.64
CA SER A 558 -21.80 -20.74 -4.90
C SER A 558 -22.23 -21.57 -6.09
N ILE A 559 -22.54 -20.89 -7.17
CA ILE A 559 -22.76 -21.46 -8.50
C ILE A 559 -21.86 -20.73 -9.47
N SER A 560 -21.15 -21.46 -10.31
CA SER A 560 -20.36 -20.89 -11.39
C SER A 560 -20.51 -21.71 -12.65
N ALA A 561 -20.48 -21.02 -13.79
CA ALA A 561 -20.45 -21.60 -15.11
C ALA A 561 -19.23 -21.05 -15.86
N GLN A 562 -18.52 -21.92 -16.52
CA GLN A 562 -17.35 -21.58 -17.32
C GLN A 562 -17.53 -22.19 -18.72
N ARG A 563 -17.14 -21.41 -19.72
CA ARG A 563 -16.97 -21.90 -21.08
C ARG A 563 -15.58 -21.53 -21.58
N SER A 564 -14.86 -22.49 -22.07
CA SER A 564 -13.67 -22.29 -22.85
C SER A 564 -13.88 -22.75 -24.30
N TRP A 565 -13.36 -21.99 -25.22
CA TRP A 565 -13.36 -22.31 -26.63
C TRP A 565 -11.98 -22.10 -27.21
N SER A 566 -11.44 -23.15 -27.81
CA SER A 566 -10.16 -23.15 -28.49
C SER A 566 -10.35 -23.83 -29.85
N GLN A 567 -9.73 -23.30 -30.87
CA GLN A 567 -9.84 -23.83 -32.23
C GLN A 567 -9.30 -25.26 -32.33
N ASP A 568 -8.27 -25.59 -31.56
CA ASP A 568 -7.63 -26.91 -31.57
C ASP A 568 -8.28 -27.90 -30.60
N GLY A 569 -8.96 -27.43 -29.54
CA GLY A 569 -9.51 -28.26 -28.46
C GLY A 569 -11.03 -28.39 -28.42
N GLY A 570 -11.74 -27.63 -29.24
CA GLY A 570 -13.21 -27.59 -29.20
C GLY A 570 -13.77 -26.74 -28.06
N ASN A 571 -15.04 -26.97 -27.72
CA ASN A 571 -15.74 -26.26 -26.63
C ASN A 571 -15.75 -27.13 -25.38
N GLU A 572 -15.43 -26.52 -24.26
CA GLU A 572 -15.61 -27.11 -22.93
C GLU A 572 -16.55 -26.23 -22.10
N ASP A 573 -17.66 -26.81 -21.68
CA ASP A 573 -18.64 -26.18 -20.81
C ASP A 573 -18.63 -26.88 -19.46
N SER A 574 -18.48 -26.14 -18.38
CA SER A 574 -18.53 -26.68 -17.02
C SER A 574 -19.41 -25.81 -16.11
N ILE A 575 -20.15 -26.48 -15.25
CA ILE A 575 -20.98 -25.87 -14.23
C ILE A 575 -20.58 -26.45 -12.88
N TYR A 576 -20.24 -25.59 -11.93
CA TYR A 576 -19.86 -25.98 -10.58
C TYR A 576 -20.88 -25.47 -9.58
N LEU A 577 -21.30 -26.33 -8.67
CA LEU A 577 -22.17 -26.01 -7.56
C LEU A 577 -21.47 -26.40 -6.26
N SER A 578 -21.30 -25.47 -5.35
CA SER A 578 -20.65 -25.68 -4.07
C SER A 578 -21.55 -25.24 -2.92
N PHE A 579 -21.63 -26.07 -1.87
CA PHE A 579 -22.29 -25.80 -0.61
C PHE A 579 -21.33 -26.07 0.53
N SER A 580 -21.27 -25.16 1.50
CA SER A 580 -20.50 -25.33 2.73
C SER A 580 -21.39 -25.00 3.92
N ILE A 581 -21.57 -25.97 4.83
CA ILE A 581 -22.41 -25.82 5.99
C ILE A 581 -21.56 -26.04 7.24
N PRO A 582 -21.42 -25.05 8.14
CA PRO A 582 -20.72 -25.22 9.42
C PRO A 582 -21.43 -26.26 10.30
N ILE A 583 -20.72 -27.27 10.77
CA ILE A 583 -21.26 -28.36 11.56
C ILE A 583 -21.88 -27.86 12.88
N GLU A 584 -21.31 -26.83 13.48
CA GLU A 584 -21.84 -26.18 14.68
C GLU A 584 -23.31 -25.74 14.52
N LYS A 585 -23.70 -25.36 13.30
CA LYS A 585 -25.08 -24.96 12.99
C LYS A 585 -26.02 -26.16 12.77
N LEU A 586 -25.48 -27.31 12.39
CA LEU A 586 -26.25 -28.56 12.24
C LEU A 586 -26.48 -29.28 13.57
N LEU A 587 -25.51 -29.23 14.48
CA LEU A 587 -25.50 -29.98 15.72
C LEU A 587 -25.92 -29.16 16.96
N GLY A 588 -26.16 -27.87 16.82
CA GLY A 588 -26.45 -26.94 17.91
C GLY A 588 -25.21 -26.52 18.70
N SER A 589 -25.35 -25.43 19.47
CA SER A 589 -24.24 -24.72 20.11
C SER A 589 -23.50 -25.46 21.26
N GLU A 590 -23.86 -26.69 21.58
CA GLU A 590 -23.28 -27.44 22.71
C GLU A 590 -22.02 -28.26 22.37
N HIS A 591 -21.62 -28.33 21.09
CA HIS A 591 -20.46 -29.12 20.63
C HIS A 591 -19.28 -28.25 20.18
N ARG A 592 -18.78 -27.40 21.07
CA ARG A 592 -17.62 -26.52 20.77
C ARG A 592 -16.29 -27.25 20.57
N ASP A 593 -16.18 -28.54 20.91
CA ASP A 593 -14.93 -29.30 20.87
C ASP A 593 -14.89 -30.40 19.79
N SER A 594 -15.80 -30.41 18.82
CA SER A 594 -15.73 -31.37 17.72
C SER A 594 -14.57 -31.00 16.75
N GLY A 595 -13.69 -31.94 16.45
CA GLY A 595 -12.59 -31.78 15.51
C GLY A 595 -13.01 -31.55 14.03
N PHE A 596 -14.33 -31.54 13.75
CA PHE A 596 -14.92 -31.27 12.45
C PHE A 596 -15.57 -29.88 12.45
N GLN A 597 -15.15 -29.03 11.53
CA GLN A 597 -15.61 -27.64 11.47
C GLN A 597 -16.65 -27.38 10.38
N SER A 598 -16.61 -28.11 9.26
CA SER A 598 -17.57 -27.95 8.15
C SER A 598 -17.83 -29.24 7.39
N ILE A 599 -18.96 -29.29 6.68
CA ILE A 599 -19.22 -30.26 5.61
C ILE A 599 -19.28 -29.50 4.30
N ASP A 600 -18.42 -29.87 3.36
CA ASP A 600 -18.32 -29.27 2.05
C ASP A 600 -18.73 -30.29 0.98
N THR A 601 -19.56 -29.87 0.03
CA THR A 601 -19.98 -30.68 -1.11
C THR A 601 -19.78 -29.86 -2.38
N GLN A 602 -19.17 -30.48 -3.40
CA GLN A 602 -19.03 -29.95 -4.74
C GLN A 602 -19.67 -30.92 -5.74
N LEU A 603 -20.44 -30.40 -6.69
CA LEU A 603 -21.09 -31.12 -7.80
C LEU A 603 -20.75 -30.45 -9.11
#